data_3bbd3e59c1172699cc33ecf448d7b977
#
_entry.id   3bbd3e59c1172699cc33ecf448d7b977
#
_cell.length_a   1.000
_cell.length_b   1.000
_cell.length_c   1.000
_cell.angle_alpha   90.00
_cell.angle_beta   90.00
_cell.angle_gamma   90.00
#
_symmetry.space_group_name_H-M   'P 1'
#
loop_
_entity.id
_entity.type
_entity.pdbx_description
1 polymer ?
#
loop_
_entity_poly.entity_id
_entity_poly.type
_entity_poly.pdbx_seq_one_letter_code
_entity_poly.pdbx_strand_id
1 'polypeptide(L)'
;MPETSDTQTHHMKRNTTLTVLIGALVLVLAACSADPELAATAVPTRTPAPTISPDLPAAIPSDSEVDRKTATKLGIDIHRQLWATRPTSNYKFGFQWTVGEYAYQRANVEVRVLKGDISEVLWADNAVKTDGTEPEGFVVPDEPDINDYYSVDGLFEVISAAIDSEPGRVSLGFDSVFGFPTNVSIEFLPGSEQKDVSFFAAQLVPIAGPPE
;
A
#
# COMPACT_ATOMS: atom_id res chain seq x y z
N MET A 1 -11.58 -52.35 -38.46
CA MET A 1 -10.47 -51.56 -38.97
C MET A 1 -10.22 -50.49 -37.93
N PRO A 2 -9.17 -50.57 -37.14
CA PRO A 2 -8.83 -49.55 -36.18
C PRO A 2 -7.77 -48.60 -36.76
N GLU A 3 -8.01 -47.29 -36.65
CA GLU A 3 -7.01 -46.27 -36.92
C GLU A 3 -6.33 -45.83 -35.64
N THR A 4 -5.04 -45.86 -35.69
CA THR A 4 -4.04 -45.60 -34.68
C THR A 4 -3.89 -44.08 -34.45
N SER A 5 -4.03 -43.66 -33.19
CA SER A 5 -3.70 -42.27 -32.75
C SER A 5 -2.21 -42.15 -32.44
N ASP A 6 -1.57 -41.25 -33.15
CA ASP A 6 -0.16 -40.90 -32.99
C ASP A 6 0.03 -39.96 -31.77
N THR A 7 0.79 -40.43 -30.79
CA THR A 7 1.15 -39.67 -29.59
C THR A 7 2.47 -38.93 -29.84
N GLN A 8 2.42 -37.65 -30.12
CA GLN A 8 3.61 -36.83 -30.29
C GLN A 8 4.10 -36.25 -28.95
N THR A 9 5.15 -36.87 -28.44
CA THR A 9 5.85 -36.46 -27.23
C THR A 9 6.84 -35.35 -27.56
N HIS A 10 6.53 -34.09 -27.16
CA HIS A 10 7.48 -32.97 -27.25
C HIS A 10 8.42 -32.98 -26.03
N HIS A 11 9.65 -33.40 -26.25
CA HIS A 11 10.78 -33.22 -25.33
C HIS A 11 11.21 -31.74 -25.33
N MET A 12 10.96 -31.02 -24.25
CA MET A 12 11.46 -29.68 -24.03
C MET A 12 12.81 -29.73 -23.30
N LYS A 13 13.88 -29.40 -24.03
CA LYS A 13 15.26 -29.31 -23.51
C LYS A 13 15.38 -28.14 -22.53
N ARG A 14 15.76 -28.48 -21.30
CA ARG A 14 16.20 -27.52 -20.28
C ARG A 14 17.60 -27.01 -20.63
N ASN A 15 17.74 -25.72 -20.90
CA ASN A 15 19.04 -25.06 -20.90
C ASN A 15 19.23 -24.35 -19.55
N THR A 16 20.10 -24.95 -18.72
CA THR A 16 20.59 -24.36 -17.49
C THR A 16 21.88 -23.61 -17.82
N THR A 17 21.84 -22.29 -17.81
CA THR A 17 23.08 -21.48 -17.86
C THR A 17 23.23 -20.78 -16.49
N LEU A 18 24.13 -21.32 -15.69
CA LEU A 18 24.56 -20.80 -14.40
C LEU A 18 25.72 -19.84 -14.67
N THR A 19 25.50 -18.51 -14.52
CA THR A 19 26.60 -17.54 -14.56
C THR A 19 26.86 -17.03 -13.16
N VAL A 20 27.97 -17.51 -12.57
CA VAL A 20 28.54 -17.04 -11.31
C VAL A 20 29.40 -15.83 -11.62
N LEU A 21 29.08 -14.66 -11.04
CA LEU A 21 29.88 -13.45 -11.09
C LEU A 21 30.34 -13.12 -9.67
N ILE A 22 31.61 -13.47 -9.39
CA ILE A 22 32.32 -13.10 -8.16
C ILE A 22 32.92 -11.72 -8.37
N GLY A 23 32.39 -10.70 -7.65
CA GLY A 23 32.95 -9.35 -7.59
C GLY A 23 33.71 -9.12 -6.29
N ALA A 24 35.02 -8.91 -6.42
CA ALA A 24 35.94 -8.65 -5.31
C ALA A 24 35.69 -7.29 -4.63
N LEU A 25 35.49 -7.32 -3.31
CA LEU A 25 35.43 -6.13 -2.42
C LEU A 25 36.82 -5.73 -2.03
N VAL A 26 37.30 -4.56 -2.50
CA VAL A 26 38.54 -3.95 -2.07
C VAL A 26 38.27 -3.02 -0.88
N LEU A 27 38.79 -3.40 0.29
CA LEU A 27 38.78 -2.57 1.51
C LEU A 27 40.01 -1.63 1.46
N VAL A 28 39.78 -0.32 1.41
CA VAL A 28 40.84 0.70 1.62
C VAL A 28 40.67 1.27 3.03
N LEU A 29 41.55 0.87 3.94
CA LEU A 29 41.74 1.47 5.26
C LEU A 29 42.76 2.61 5.11
N ALA A 30 42.33 3.88 5.25
CA ALA A 30 43.22 5.01 5.44
C ALA A 30 43.11 5.47 6.89
N ALA A 31 44.14 5.13 7.67
CA ALA A 31 44.40 5.69 9.00
C ALA A 31 45.08 7.06 8.84
N CYS A 32 44.47 8.12 9.37
CA CYS A 32 45.16 9.37 9.66
C CYS A 32 44.99 9.69 11.14
N SER A 33 46.04 9.40 11.90
CA SER A 33 46.28 9.92 13.23
C SER A 33 46.80 11.35 13.10
N ALA A 34 46.12 12.31 13.65
CA ALA A 34 46.68 13.63 13.96
C ALA A 34 46.03 14.08 15.28
N ASP A 35 46.84 14.02 16.34
CA ASP A 35 46.60 14.69 17.61
C ASP A 35 46.73 16.20 17.40
N PRO A 36 45.77 17.02 17.76
CA PRO A 36 46.02 18.41 18.13
C PRO A 36 45.85 18.61 19.63
N GLU A 37 46.91 19.00 20.21
CA GLU A 37 47.15 19.64 21.51
C GLU A 37 45.92 20.44 22.02
N LEU A 38 45.46 20.06 23.23
CA LEU A 38 44.37 20.70 23.93
C LEU A 38 44.74 22.10 24.40
N ALA A 39 44.39 23.11 23.64
CA ALA A 39 44.31 24.48 24.15
C ALA A 39 43.07 24.57 25.06
N ALA A 40 43.31 24.83 26.34
CA ALA A 40 42.25 25.05 27.34
C ALA A 40 41.47 26.32 27.01
N THR A 41 40.33 26.14 26.35
CA THR A 41 39.37 27.23 26.12
C THR A 41 38.55 27.44 27.38
N ALA A 42 38.64 28.66 27.95
CA ALA A 42 37.87 29.10 29.11
C ALA A 42 36.39 28.84 28.91
N VAL A 43 35.78 28.06 29.81
CA VAL A 43 34.35 27.80 29.84
C VAL A 43 33.61 29.09 30.14
N PRO A 44 32.75 29.61 29.26
CA PRO A 44 31.90 30.76 29.57
C PRO A 44 30.95 30.39 30.70
N THR A 45 31.00 31.10 31.82
CA THR A 45 30.04 31.01 32.92
C THR A 45 28.65 31.28 32.40
N ARG A 46 27.81 30.26 32.35
CA ARG A 46 26.42 30.40 31.95
C ARG A 46 25.66 31.23 33.01
N THR A 47 25.24 32.41 32.64
CA THR A 47 24.24 33.18 33.39
C THR A 47 22.99 32.31 33.52
N PRO A 48 22.46 32.11 34.75
CA PRO A 48 21.21 31.35 34.91
C PRO A 48 20.11 32.07 34.13
N ALA A 49 19.49 31.33 33.21
CA ALA A 49 18.30 31.81 32.50
C ALA A 49 17.16 32.10 33.51
N PRO A 50 16.38 33.16 33.30
CA PRO A 50 15.23 33.43 34.15
C PRO A 50 14.29 32.20 34.15
N THR A 51 14.02 31.68 35.33
CA THR A 51 12.99 30.62 35.51
C THR A 51 11.64 31.26 35.22
N ILE A 52 11.18 31.12 33.99
CA ILE A 52 9.77 31.36 33.64
C ILE A 52 9.01 30.15 34.22
N SER A 53 8.33 30.35 35.36
CA SER A 53 7.26 29.43 35.73
C SER A 53 6.27 29.38 34.60
N PRO A 54 6.07 28.24 33.95
CA PRO A 54 4.93 28.14 33.06
C PRO A 54 3.69 28.07 33.96
N ASP A 55 3.01 29.19 34.08
CA ASP A 55 1.59 29.18 34.41
C ASP A 55 0.92 28.46 33.22
N LEU A 56 0.88 27.13 33.27
CA LEU A 56 0.17 26.35 32.29
C LEU A 56 -1.30 26.75 32.41
N PRO A 57 -1.88 27.38 31.39
CA PRO A 57 -3.32 27.55 31.36
C PRO A 57 -3.95 26.16 31.47
N ALA A 58 -4.92 26.06 32.39
CA ALA A 58 -5.70 24.87 32.62
C ALA A 58 -6.12 24.24 31.30
N ALA A 59 -5.90 22.92 31.21
CA ALA A 59 -6.27 21.98 30.18
C ALA A 59 -7.06 22.61 29.01
N ILE A 60 -6.40 22.79 27.88
CA ILE A 60 -7.07 23.01 26.60
C ILE A 60 -8.04 21.83 26.48
N PRO A 61 -9.35 22.06 26.40
CA PRO A 61 -10.28 20.97 26.13
C PRO A 61 -9.83 20.28 24.85
N SER A 62 -9.95 18.96 24.81
CA SER A 62 -9.43 18.09 23.76
C SER A 62 -10.13 18.32 22.40
N ASP A 63 -9.85 19.45 21.75
CA ASP A 63 -10.11 19.64 20.33
C ASP A 63 -9.20 18.76 19.45
N SER A 64 -8.33 17.97 20.09
CA SER A 64 -7.32 17.17 19.39
C SER A 64 -7.89 16.06 18.49
N GLU A 65 -9.13 15.66 18.70
CA GLU A 65 -9.79 14.64 17.86
C GLU A 65 -10.44 15.28 16.63
N VAL A 66 -11.10 16.41 16.80
CA VAL A 66 -11.66 17.19 15.69
C VAL A 66 -10.54 17.67 14.78
N ASP A 67 -9.44 18.17 15.35
CA ASP A 67 -8.26 18.61 14.61
C ASP A 67 -7.61 17.45 13.84
N ARG A 68 -7.53 16.25 14.42
CA ARG A 68 -6.96 15.05 13.77
C ARG A 68 -7.82 14.59 12.60
N LYS A 69 -9.13 14.52 12.76
CA LYS A 69 -10.07 14.16 11.67
C LYS A 69 -9.97 15.18 10.53
N THR A 70 -9.94 16.46 10.85
CA THR A 70 -9.80 17.54 9.85
C THR A 70 -8.47 17.46 9.11
N ALA A 71 -7.35 17.25 9.81
CA ALA A 71 -6.04 17.07 9.19
C ALA A 71 -5.98 15.84 8.29
N THR A 72 -6.60 14.74 8.70
CA THR A 72 -6.68 13.51 7.90
C THR A 72 -7.48 13.75 6.62
N LYS A 73 -8.64 14.39 6.69
CA LYS A 73 -9.45 14.74 5.52
C LYS A 73 -8.70 15.66 4.55
N LEU A 74 -8.03 16.67 5.06
CA LEU A 74 -7.21 17.58 4.24
C LEU A 74 -6.08 16.79 3.53
N GLY A 75 -5.44 15.84 4.20
CA GLY A 75 -4.44 14.97 3.59
C GLY A 75 -5.03 14.13 2.45
N ILE A 76 -6.20 13.55 2.64
CA ILE A 76 -6.92 12.79 1.59
C ILE A 76 -7.25 13.71 0.40
N ASP A 77 -7.76 14.92 0.64
CA ASP A 77 -8.13 15.87 -0.41
C ASP A 77 -6.92 16.31 -1.25
N ILE A 78 -5.77 16.53 -0.63
CA ILE A 78 -4.51 16.84 -1.33
C ILE A 78 -4.14 15.72 -2.27
N HIS A 79 -4.18 14.47 -1.82
CA HIS A 79 -3.84 13.31 -2.63
C HIS A 79 -4.87 13.04 -3.72
N ARG A 80 -6.16 13.27 -3.45
CA ARG A 80 -7.23 13.21 -4.45
C ARG A 80 -7.03 14.28 -5.55
N GLN A 81 -6.62 15.48 -5.20
CA GLN A 81 -6.29 16.55 -6.17
C GLN A 81 -5.08 16.14 -7.02
N LEU A 82 -4.03 15.57 -6.42
CA LEU A 82 -2.89 15.05 -7.18
C LEU A 82 -3.32 13.93 -8.14
N TRP A 83 -4.15 13.01 -7.68
CA TRP A 83 -4.74 11.96 -8.53
C TRP A 83 -5.56 12.54 -9.70
N ALA A 84 -6.30 13.61 -9.49
CA ALA A 84 -7.09 14.27 -10.53
C ALA A 84 -6.23 14.85 -11.67
N THR A 85 -4.93 15.08 -11.45
CA THR A 85 -3.98 15.56 -12.48
C THR A 85 -3.37 14.42 -13.32
N ARG A 86 -3.75 13.17 -13.10
CA ARG A 86 -3.23 12.01 -13.85
C ARG A 86 -3.45 12.16 -15.36
N PRO A 87 -2.52 11.63 -16.18
CA PRO A 87 -2.58 11.84 -17.64
C PRO A 87 -3.66 11.01 -18.35
N THR A 88 -4.23 10.01 -17.68
CA THR A 88 -5.21 9.10 -18.28
C THR A 88 -6.24 8.59 -17.26
N SER A 89 -7.45 8.31 -17.77
CA SER A 89 -8.49 7.59 -17.03
C SER A 89 -8.47 6.08 -17.29
N ASN A 90 -7.52 5.60 -18.13
CA ASN A 90 -7.33 4.20 -18.44
C ASN A 90 -6.05 3.71 -17.76
N TYR A 91 -6.18 2.79 -16.84
CA TYR A 91 -5.04 2.27 -16.08
C TYR A 91 -5.35 0.87 -15.53
N LYS A 92 -4.32 0.18 -15.08
CA LYS A 92 -4.42 -1.03 -14.29
C LYS A 92 -3.52 -0.93 -13.06
N PHE A 93 -3.87 -1.65 -12.02
CA PHE A 93 -3.07 -1.72 -10.80
C PHE A 93 -3.29 -3.04 -10.06
N GLY A 94 -2.27 -3.44 -9.29
CA GLY A 94 -2.39 -4.56 -8.37
C GLY A 94 -3.14 -4.14 -7.11
N PHE A 95 -4.05 -4.99 -6.65
CA PHE A 95 -4.85 -4.73 -5.44
C PHE A 95 -4.96 -5.98 -4.58
N GLN A 96 -5.01 -5.78 -3.25
CA GLN A 96 -5.21 -6.83 -2.27
C GLN A 96 -5.95 -6.29 -1.05
N TRP A 97 -7.07 -6.89 -0.71
CA TRP A 97 -7.63 -6.73 0.63
C TRP A 97 -6.74 -7.45 1.65
N THR A 98 -6.52 -6.84 2.82
CA THR A 98 -5.82 -7.49 3.94
C THR A 98 -6.78 -8.04 4.99
N VAL A 99 -8.06 -7.72 4.84
CA VAL A 99 -9.18 -8.21 5.66
C VAL A 99 -10.13 -9.05 4.80
N GLY A 100 -10.70 -10.09 5.37
CA GLY A 100 -11.60 -11.00 4.68
C GLY A 100 -11.65 -12.34 5.40
N GLU A 101 -12.78 -13.01 5.35
CA GLU A 101 -13.02 -14.28 6.02
C GLU A 101 -12.21 -15.41 5.35
N TYR A 102 -12.22 -15.45 4.02
CA TYR A 102 -11.55 -16.49 3.24
C TYR A 102 -10.28 -15.98 2.57
N ALA A 103 -9.35 -16.89 2.27
CA ALA A 103 -8.09 -16.56 1.62
C ALA A 103 -8.28 -15.89 0.26
N TYR A 104 -9.25 -16.35 -0.56
CA TYR A 104 -9.51 -15.77 -1.87
C TYR A 104 -9.93 -14.29 -1.80
N GLN A 105 -10.62 -13.86 -0.74
CA GLN A 105 -10.98 -12.46 -0.52
C GLN A 105 -9.76 -11.58 -0.28
N ARG A 106 -8.68 -12.18 0.23
CA ARG A 106 -7.40 -11.53 0.49
C ARG A 106 -6.35 -11.83 -0.59
N ALA A 107 -6.74 -12.51 -1.67
CA ALA A 107 -5.83 -12.83 -2.76
C ALA A 107 -5.53 -11.59 -3.62
N ASN A 108 -4.34 -11.54 -4.20
CA ASN A 108 -3.94 -10.47 -5.09
C ASN A 108 -4.72 -10.52 -6.40
N VAL A 109 -5.16 -9.34 -6.86
CA VAL A 109 -5.81 -9.17 -8.16
C VAL A 109 -5.14 -8.05 -8.98
N GLU A 110 -5.33 -8.08 -10.29
CA GLU A 110 -5.12 -6.95 -11.19
C GLU A 110 -6.48 -6.32 -11.48
N VAL A 111 -6.67 -5.06 -11.13
CA VAL A 111 -7.86 -4.26 -11.45
C VAL A 111 -7.58 -3.43 -12.69
N ARG A 112 -8.42 -3.53 -13.71
CA ARG A 112 -8.37 -2.74 -14.94
C ARG A 112 -9.49 -1.73 -14.97
N VAL A 113 -9.13 -0.49 -15.26
CA VAL A 113 -10.05 0.64 -15.31
C VAL A 113 -9.99 1.26 -16.70
N LEU A 114 -11.14 1.43 -17.33
CA LEU A 114 -11.30 2.11 -18.61
C LEU A 114 -12.29 3.25 -18.48
N LYS A 115 -11.91 4.45 -18.87
CA LYS A 115 -12.71 5.68 -18.77
C LYS A 115 -13.18 6.01 -17.34
N GLY A 116 -12.41 5.52 -16.34
CA GLY A 116 -12.73 5.72 -14.92
C GLY A 116 -13.52 4.59 -14.26
N ASP A 117 -14.14 3.69 -15.03
CA ASP A 117 -14.91 2.57 -14.54
C ASP A 117 -14.09 1.27 -14.56
N ILE A 118 -14.35 0.37 -13.60
CA ILE A 118 -13.73 -0.96 -13.60
C ILE A 118 -14.28 -1.73 -14.80
N SER A 119 -13.37 -2.18 -15.67
CA SER A 119 -13.70 -2.99 -16.83
C SER A 119 -13.45 -4.48 -16.63
N GLU A 120 -12.50 -4.83 -15.77
CA GLU A 120 -12.09 -6.20 -15.53
C GLU A 120 -11.34 -6.32 -14.19
N VAL A 121 -11.49 -7.46 -13.52
CA VAL A 121 -10.69 -7.86 -12.37
C VAL A 121 -10.21 -9.28 -12.59
N LEU A 122 -8.90 -9.49 -12.49
CA LEU A 122 -8.26 -10.79 -12.73
C LEU A 122 -7.45 -11.23 -11.52
N TRP A 123 -7.40 -12.53 -11.25
CA TRP A 123 -6.43 -13.03 -10.29
C TRP A 123 -5.01 -12.72 -10.77
N ALA A 124 -4.16 -12.22 -9.88
CA ALA A 124 -2.74 -12.08 -10.18
C ALA A 124 -2.08 -13.47 -10.32
N ASP A 125 -1.01 -13.57 -11.09
CA ASP A 125 -0.30 -14.84 -11.32
C ASP A 125 0.18 -15.52 -10.01
N ASN A 126 0.43 -14.70 -8.97
CA ASN A 126 0.87 -15.14 -7.65
C ASN A 126 -0.25 -15.15 -6.60
N ALA A 127 -1.53 -15.11 -7.03
CA ALA A 127 -2.66 -15.06 -6.11
C ALA A 127 -2.75 -16.35 -5.26
N VAL A 128 -2.73 -16.19 -3.95
CA VAL A 128 -2.98 -17.29 -2.99
C VAL A 128 -4.48 -17.29 -2.69
N LYS A 129 -5.23 -18.15 -3.38
CA LYS A 129 -6.70 -18.20 -3.30
C LYS A 129 -7.23 -19.15 -2.21
N THR A 130 -6.37 -19.97 -1.62
CA THR A 130 -6.70 -20.85 -0.51
C THR A 130 -5.52 -20.96 0.44
N ASP A 131 -5.77 -21.03 1.72
CA ASP A 131 -4.78 -21.28 2.78
C ASP A 131 -5.04 -22.63 3.51
N GLY A 132 -6.03 -23.39 3.05
CA GLY A 132 -6.39 -24.69 3.58
C GLY A 132 -7.25 -24.62 4.85
N THR A 133 -7.75 -23.44 5.21
CA THR A 133 -8.63 -23.25 6.36
C THR A 133 -10.12 -23.19 5.98
N GLU A 134 -10.43 -23.25 4.69
CA GLU A 134 -11.78 -23.18 4.18
C GLU A 134 -12.60 -24.41 4.63
N PRO A 135 -13.93 -24.24 4.84
CA PRO A 135 -14.82 -25.34 5.18
C PRO A 135 -14.81 -26.46 4.13
N GLU A 136 -15.08 -27.69 4.56
CA GLU A 136 -15.22 -28.82 3.64
C GLU A 136 -16.31 -28.55 2.60
N GLY A 137 -15.99 -28.75 1.32
CA GLY A 137 -16.89 -28.48 0.19
C GLY A 137 -16.93 -27.03 -0.26
N PHE A 138 -16.16 -26.15 0.34
CA PHE A 138 -16.02 -24.78 -0.14
C PHE A 138 -15.34 -24.75 -1.52
N VAL A 139 -15.91 -23.97 -2.44
CA VAL A 139 -15.38 -23.82 -3.81
C VAL A 139 -14.89 -22.38 -3.97
N VAL A 140 -13.58 -22.24 -4.22
CA VAL A 140 -12.99 -20.95 -4.56
C VAL A 140 -13.54 -20.50 -5.93
N PRO A 141 -14.01 -19.26 -6.08
CA PRO A 141 -14.45 -18.73 -7.35
C PRO A 141 -13.36 -18.79 -8.43
N ASP A 142 -13.74 -19.12 -9.67
CA ASP A 142 -12.81 -19.16 -10.80
C ASP A 142 -12.26 -17.75 -11.11
N GLU A 143 -13.12 -16.73 -10.99
CA GLU A 143 -12.82 -15.32 -11.21
C GLU A 143 -13.19 -14.47 -9.98
N PRO A 144 -12.51 -13.33 -9.75
CA PRO A 144 -12.90 -12.37 -8.71
C PRO A 144 -14.26 -11.75 -9.03
N ASP A 145 -15.09 -11.49 -8.01
CA ASP A 145 -16.32 -10.70 -8.22
C ASP A 145 -15.93 -9.23 -8.37
N ILE A 146 -16.20 -8.65 -9.54
CA ILE A 146 -15.90 -7.25 -9.86
C ILE A 146 -16.51 -6.26 -8.86
N ASN A 147 -17.64 -6.61 -8.23
CA ASN A 147 -18.34 -5.77 -7.27
C ASN A 147 -17.61 -5.64 -5.91
N ASP A 148 -16.62 -6.50 -5.66
CA ASP A 148 -15.82 -6.46 -4.44
C ASP A 148 -14.63 -5.50 -4.55
N TYR A 149 -14.45 -4.85 -5.70
CA TYR A 149 -13.28 -4.02 -5.98
C TYR A 149 -13.68 -2.60 -6.41
N TYR A 150 -12.72 -1.69 -6.31
CA TYR A 150 -12.93 -0.27 -6.57
C TYR A 150 -11.89 0.28 -7.54
N SER A 151 -12.30 1.26 -8.36
CA SER A 151 -11.34 2.12 -9.06
C SER A 151 -10.61 3.00 -8.03
N VAL A 152 -9.53 3.66 -8.41
CA VAL A 152 -8.80 4.55 -7.49
C VAL A 152 -9.72 5.66 -6.96
N ASP A 153 -10.61 6.19 -7.79
CA ASP A 153 -11.60 7.18 -7.35
C ASP A 153 -12.54 6.56 -6.30
N GLY A 154 -13.00 5.31 -6.51
CA GLY A 154 -13.80 4.57 -5.55
C GLY A 154 -13.05 4.25 -4.24
N LEU A 155 -11.73 3.98 -4.29
CA LEU A 155 -10.93 3.81 -3.08
C LEU A 155 -10.90 5.09 -2.21
N PHE A 156 -10.83 6.27 -2.83
CA PHE A 156 -10.96 7.54 -2.10
C PHE A 156 -12.32 7.70 -1.43
N GLU A 157 -13.41 7.25 -2.08
CA GLU A 157 -14.74 7.27 -1.48
C GLU A 157 -14.85 6.32 -0.29
N VAL A 158 -14.33 5.09 -0.42
CA VAL A 158 -14.29 4.11 0.68
C VAL A 158 -13.53 4.66 1.89
N ILE A 159 -12.35 5.25 1.68
CA ILE A 159 -11.56 5.88 2.74
C ILE A 159 -12.33 7.02 3.39
N SER A 160 -12.92 7.91 2.59
CA SER A 160 -13.66 9.08 3.10
C SER A 160 -14.86 8.66 3.95
N ALA A 161 -15.64 7.68 3.50
CA ALA A 161 -16.78 7.13 4.23
C ALA A 161 -16.35 6.49 5.56
N ALA A 162 -15.23 5.75 5.54
CA ALA A 162 -14.68 5.14 6.75
C ALA A 162 -14.22 6.20 7.77
N ILE A 163 -13.55 7.28 7.33
CA ILE A 163 -13.15 8.40 8.20
C ILE A 163 -14.36 9.15 8.78
N ASP A 164 -15.43 9.25 8.00
CA ASP A 164 -16.67 9.89 8.49
C ASP A 164 -17.37 9.09 9.58
N SER A 165 -17.18 7.78 9.58
CA SER A 165 -17.74 6.84 10.58
C SER A 165 -16.93 6.76 11.89
N GLU A 166 -15.99 7.70 12.12
CA GLU A 166 -15.24 7.86 13.38
C GLU A 166 -14.45 6.61 13.81
N PRO A 167 -13.47 6.18 13.02
CA PRO A 167 -12.67 5.00 13.34
C PRO A 167 -11.76 5.22 14.55
N GLY A 168 -11.44 4.15 15.27
CA GLY A 168 -10.53 4.18 16.41
C GLY A 168 -9.07 4.38 16.00
N ARG A 169 -8.67 3.87 14.82
CA ARG A 169 -7.32 3.99 14.30
C ARG A 169 -7.30 4.16 12.79
N VAL A 170 -6.40 5.01 12.31
CA VAL A 170 -6.24 5.31 10.88
C VAL A 170 -4.75 5.31 10.52
N SER A 171 -4.41 4.57 9.47
CA SER A 171 -3.11 4.61 8.81
C SER A 171 -3.33 4.69 7.31
N LEU A 172 -2.82 5.73 6.66
CA LEU A 172 -2.98 5.98 5.23
C LEU A 172 -1.62 6.20 4.58
N GLY A 173 -1.35 5.45 3.52
CA GLY A 173 -0.22 5.64 2.63
C GLY A 173 -0.70 5.99 1.23
N PHE A 174 0.03 6.86 0.54
CA PHE A 174 -0.29 7.30 -0.81
C PHE A 174 0.95 7.24 -1.71
N ASP A 175 0.73 7.02 -2.99
CA ASP A 175 1.76 7.13 -4.00
C ASP A 175 2.24 8.58 -4.13
N SER A 176 3.55 8.77 -4.20
CA SER A 176 4.16 10.11 -4.25
C SER A 176 4.07 10.80 -5.61
N VAL A 177 3.78 10.05 -6.68
CA VAL A 177 3.75 10.56 -8.06
C VAL A 177 2.32 10.87 -8.49
N PHE A 178 1.42 9.92 -8.30
CA PHE A 178 0.03 10.04 -8.74
C PHE A 178 -0.95 10.32 -7.58
N GLY A 179 -0.52 10.15 -6.34
CA GLY A 179 -1.35 10.41 -5.17
C GLY A 179 -2.38 9.32 -4.84
N PHE A 180 -2.44 8.19 -5.57
CA PHE A 180 -3.42 7.15 -5.26
C PHE A 180 -3.13 6.43 -3.93
N PRO A 181 -4.16 5.92 -3.21
CA PRO A 181 -3.96 5.20 -1.97
C PRO A 181 -3.19 3.90 -2.20
N THR A 182 -2.13 3.64 -1.39
CA THR A 182 -1.26 2.46 -1.56
C THR A 182 -1.34 1.47 -0.41
N ASN A 183 -1.41 1.97 0.82
CA ASN A 183 -1.47 1.16 2.03
C ASN A 183 -2.46 1.82 2.99
N VAL A 184 -3.58 1.19 3.21
CA VAL A 184 -4.66 1.71 4.03
C VAL A 184 -5.00 0.71 5.11
N SER A 185 -5.10 1.19 6.36
CA SER A 185 -5.63 0.44 7.50
C SER A 185 -6.49 1.40 8.33
N ILE A 186 -7.77 1.14 8.39
CA ILE A 186 -8.76 1.87 9.16
C ILE A 186 -9.48 0.86 10.04
N GLU A 187 -9.26 0.97 11.35
CA GLU A 187 -9.77 0.02 12.34
C GLU A 187 -10.85 0.71 13.17
N PHE A 188 -11.98 0.05 13.36
CA PHE A 188 -13.05 0.52 14.21
C PHE A 188 -12.92 -0.05 15.63
N LEU A 189 -13.53 0.63 16.60
CA LEU A 189 -13.50 0.15 17.97
C LEU A 189 -14.28 -1.17 18.12
N PRO A 190 -13.86 -2.07 19.03
CA PRO A 190 -14.59 -3.29 19.30
C PRO A 190 -16.05 -3.01 19.64
N GLY A 191 -16.96 -3.71 18.97
CA GLY A 191 -18.41 -3.52 19.13
C GLY A 191 -19.02 -2.46 18.19
N SER A 192 -18.23 -1.83 17.32
CA SER A 192 -18.75 -1.03 16.22
C SER A 192 -19.53 -1.90 15.23
N GLU A 193 -20.56 -1.36 14.61
CA GLU A 193 -21.25 -1.99 13.48
C GLU A 193 -20.46 -1.87 12.17
N GLN A 194 -19.46 -0.98 12.15
CA GLN A 194 -18.60 -0.74 11.01
C GLN A 194 -17.55 -1.84 10.89
N LYS A 195 -17.23 -2.21 9.66
CA LYS A 195 -16.16 -3.18 9.35
C LYS A 195 -14.87 -2.44 9.08
N ASP A 196 -13.76 -3.02 9.52
CA ASP A 196 -12.42 -2.53 9.21
C ASP A 196 -12.19 -2.46 7.70
N VAL A 197 -11.49 -1.42 7.27
CA VAL A 197 -11.08 -1.23 5.87
C VAL A 197 -9.56 -1.32 5.81
N SER A 198 -9.05 -2.34 5.14
CA SER A 198 -7.60 -2.49 5.03
C SER A 198 -7.21 -3.15 3.70
N PHE A 199 -6.28 -2.49 2.96
CA PHE A 199 -5.85 -2.96 1.66
C PHE A 199 -4.46 -2.46 1.26
N PHE A 200 -3.87 -3.13 0.26
CA PHE A 200 -2.72 -2.66 -0.51
C PHE A 200 -3.12 -2.41 -1.96
N ALA A 201 -2.60 -1.32 -2.54
CA ALA A 201 -2.66 -1.05 -3.97
C ALA A 201 -1.27 -0.63 -4.46
N ALA A 202 -0.84 -1.16 -5.60
CA ALA A 202 0.50 -0.94 -6.11
C ALA A 202 0.57 -1.08 -7.64
N GLN A 203 1.72 -0.73 -8.22
CA GLN A 203 2.04 -0.99 -9.63
C GLN A 203 1.02 -0.39 -10.61
N LEU A 204 0.55 0.82 -10.35
CA LEU A 204 -0.35 1.51 -11.25
C LEU A 204 0.36 1.83 -12.57
N VAL A 205 -0.22 1.35 -13.68
CA VAL A 205 0.30 1.51 -15.02
C VAL A 205 -0.81 2.05 -15.93
N PRO A 206 -0.59 3.18 -16.62
CA PRO A 206 -1.48 3.62 -17.70
C PRO A 206 -1.59 2.56 -18.79
N ILE A 207 -2.79 2.38 -19.34
CA ILE A 207 -3.03 1.46 -20.47
C ILE A 207 -3.71 2.21 -21.61
N ALA A 208 -3.57 1.66 -22.84
CA ALA A 208 -4.29 2.17 -23.99
C ALA A 208 -5.80 1.95 -23.80
N GLY A 209 -6.59 2.95 -24.15
CA GLY A 209 -8.03 2.76 -24.28
C GLY A 209 -8.38 1.83 -25.45
N PRO A 210 -9.61 1.30 -25.50
CA PRO A 210 -10.08 0.61 -26.69
C PRO A 210 -9.99 1.54 -27.90
N PRO A 211 -9.73 1.03 -29.11
CA PRO A 211 -9.80 1.84 -30.33
C PRO A 211 -11.20 2.44 -30.45
N GLU A 212 -11.25 3.73 -30.81
CA GLU A 212 -12.49 4.43 -31.09
C GLU A 212 -13.14 3.94 -32.41
#